data_dbf815991e6f90946ba3e6a93f5152d3
#
_entry.id   dbf815991e6f90946ba3e6a93f5152d3
#
_cell.length_a   1.000
_cell.length_b   1.000
_cell.length_c   1.000
_cell.angle_alpha   90.00
_cell.angle_beta   90.00
_cell.angle_gamma   90.00
#
_symmetry.space_group_name_H-M   'P 1'
#
loop_
_entity.id
_entity.type
_entity.pdbx_description
1 polymer ?
#
loop_
_entity_poly.entity_id
_entity_poly.type
_entity_poly.pdbx_seq_one_letter_code
_entity_poly.pdbx_strand_id
1 'polypeptide(L)'
;MKLLKIKDNSQQKKECFSQIRILTNKIADKTLEQLEREGVFIFPEVVKDAEDITQDQMILQSVNDTFRTGNVMGFIGCGEERLIIESRFCGNGEDYFFQYLLDKVLDFPNVVNLESDANQNNRLFNFLLFLFPQYLKAAMRKGLFKKYIRCRYNDGNVKGTIDVARHIEKNTPFTGNVAYSQREFSYDNSLMELVRHTIEFIKRKPYGNKILVKVKDECLW
;
A
#
# COMPACT_ATOMS: atom_id res chain seq x y z
N MET A 1 -13.72 1.69 17.05
CA MET A 1 -13.64 1.00 15.76
C MET A 1 -14.83 0.06 15.64
N LYS A 2 -15.67 0.23 14.63
CA LYS A 2 -16.86 -0.60 14.35
C LYS A 2 -16.50 -1.58 13.25
N LEU A 3 -16.67 -2.87 13.49
CA LEU A 3 -16.26 -3.93 12.56
C LEU A 3 -17.44 -4.83 12.25
N LEU A 4 -17.72 -5.04 10.96
CA LEU A 4 -18.67 -6.04 10.49
C LEU A 4 -17.92 -7.09 9.64
N LYS A 5 -18.18 -8.37 9.93
CA LYS A 5 -17.69 -9.50 9.13
C LYS A 5 -18.85 -10.20 8.48
N ILE A 6 -18.72 -10.43 7.18
CA ILE A 6 -19.72 -11.13 6.37
C ILE A 6 -18.99 -12.07 5.40
N LYS A 7 -19.72 -13.00 4.80
CA LYS A 7 -19.16 -13.89 3.78
C LYS A 7 -19.43 -13.36 2.38
N ASP A 8 -18.56 -13.73 1.43
CA ASP A 8 -18.79 -13.48 0.02
C ASP A 8 -20.03 -14.22 -0.47
N ASN A 9 -20.68 -13.70 -1.51
CA ASN A 9 -21.87 -14.25 -2.13
C ASN A 9 -22.95 -14.68 -1.12
N SER A 10 -23.08 -13.92 -0.03
CA SER A 10 -24.05 -14.15 1.06
C SER A 10 -25.07 -13.01 1.13
N GLN A 11 -26.17 -13.27 1.83
CA GLN A 11 -27.24 -12.31 2.02
C GLN A 11 -27.44 -12.07 3.51
N GLN A 12 -27.46 -10.78 3.91
CA GLN A 12 -27.59 -10.36 5.30
C GLN A 12 -28.65 -9.27 5.42
N LYS A 13 -29.37 -9.23 6.55
CA LYS A 13 -30.36 -8.18 6.82
C LYS A 13 -29.71 -6.81 6.92
N LYS A 14 -30.37 -5.76 6.42
CA LYS A 14 -29.91 -4.38 6.50
C LYS A 14 -29.61 -3.92 7.93
N GLU A 15 -30.33 -4.47 8.92
CA GLU A 15 -30.12 -4.18 10.33
C GLU A 15 -28.70 -4.49 10.81
N CYS A 16 -28.05 -5.56 10.29
CA CYS A 16 -26.69 -5.94 10.63
C CYS A 16 -25.66 -4.87 10.26
N PHE A 17 -25.97 -4.03 9.27
CA PHE A 17 -25.09 -2.97 8.77
C PHE A 17 -25.27 -1.64 9.53
N SER A 18 -26.17 -1.56 10.51
CA SER A 18 -26.44 -0.35 11.27
C SER A 18 -25.20 0.24 11.94
N GLN A 19 -24.27 -0.60 12.36
CA GLN A 19 -23.02 -0.19 12.99
C GLN A 19 -21.99 0.41 12.03
N ILE A 20 -22.08 0.12 10.71
CA ILE A 20 -21.18 0.60 9.65
C ILE A 20 -21.95 1.39 8.57
N ARG A 21 -22.89 2.20 8.99
CA ARG A 21 -23.83 2.89 8.10
C ARG A 21 -23.16 3.83 7.11
N ILE A 22 -22.12 4.55 7.54
CA ILE A 22 -21.41 5.51 6.69
C ILE A 22 -20.70 4.75 5.56
N LEU A 23 -20.01 3.68 5.89
CA LEU A 23 -19.33 2.85 4.92
C LEU A 23 -20.32 2.19 3.96
N THR A 24 -21.41 1.61 4.50
CA THR A 24 -22.46 0.97 3.69
C THR A 24 -23.05 1.94 2.67
N ASN A 25 -23.39 3.16 3.07
CA ASN A 25 -23.95 4.17 2.15
C ASN A 25 -22.97 4.59 1.04
N LYS A 26 -21.67 4.46 1.28
CA LYS A 26 -20.64 4.77 0.26
C LYS A 26 -20.49 3.68 -0.77
N ILE A 27 -20.68 2.40 -0.39
CA ILE A 27 -20.33 1.26 -1.24
C ILE A 27 -21.55 0.49 -1.78
N ALA A 28 -22.72 0.62 -1.16
CA ALA A 28 -23.92 -0.09 -1.58
C ALA A 28 -24.40 0.38 -2.96
N ASP A 29 -24.83 -0.57 -3.77
CA ASP A 29 -25.41 -0.37 -5.10
C ASP A 29 -24.51 0.38 -6.10
N LYS A 30 -23.18 0.34 -5.86
CA LYS A 30 -22.18 0.91 -6.75
C LYS A 30 -21.28 -0.17 -7.31
N THR A 31 -20.96 -0.04 -8.59
CA THR A 31 -19.99 -0.92 -9.25
C THR A 31 -18.58 -0.59 -8.81
N LEU A 32 -17.66 -1.54 -8.98
CA LEU A 32 -16.25 -1.32 -8.67
C LEU A 32 -15.67 -0.13 -9.46
N GLU A 33 -16.08 0.03 -10.72
CA GLU A 33 -15.68 1.17 -11.56
C GLU A 33 -16.16 2.52 -10.98
N GLN A 34 -17.41 2.58 -10.53
CA GLN A 34 -17.95 3.79 -9.90
C GLN A 34 -17.20 4.14 -8.61
N LEU A 35 -16.88 3.13 -7.79
CA LEU A 35 -16.14 3.32 -6.56
C LEU A 35 -14.69 3.77 -6.81
N GLU A 36 -14.08 3.33 -7.89
CA GLU A 36 -12.76 3.82 -8.33
C GLU A 36 -12.84 5.28 -8.77
N ARG A 37 -13.82 5.65 -9.58
CA ARG A 37 -14.03 7.05 -10.03
C ARG A 37 -14.30 8.00 -8.87
N GLU A 38 -14.99 7.53 -7.84
CA GLU A 38 -15.26 8.29 -6.61
C GLU A 38 -14.06 8.32 -5.64
N GLY A 39 -12.96 7.63 -5.97
CA GLY A 39 -11.76 7.57 -5.13
C GLY A 39 -11.95 6.81 -3.82
N VAL A 40 -12.96 5.94 -3.73
CA VAL A 40 -13.18 5.08 -2.56
C VAL A 40 -12.07 4.05 -2.44
N PHE A 41 -11.59 3.54 -3.56
CA PHE A 41 -10.37 2.74 -3.65
C PHE A 41 -9.73 2.92 -5.04
N ILE A 42 -8.50 2.46 -5.17
CA ILE A 42 -7.72 2.54 -6.40
C ILE A 42 -7.32 1.12 -6.76
N PHE A 43 -7.66 0.69 -7.99
CA PHE A 43 -7.12 -0.54 -8.54
C PHE A 43 -5.66 -0.30 -8.93
N PRO A 44 -4.74 -1.14 -8.48
CA PRO A 44 -3.38 -1.07 -8.96
C PRO A 44 -3.30 -1.34 -10.47
N GLU A 45 -2.43 -0.63 -11.18
CA GLU A 45 -2.22 -0.84 -12.63
C GLU A 45 -1.92 -2.29 -12.98
N VAL A 46 -1.23 -3.01 -12.10
CA VAL A 46 -0.93 -4.46 -12.25
C VAL A 46 -2.19 -5.33 -12.36
N VAL A 47 -3.31 -4.84 -11.81
CA VAL A 47 -4.60 -5.56 -11.80
C VAL A 47 -5.49 -5.11 -12.95
N LYS A 48 -5.28 -3.89 -13.47
CA LYS A 48 -6.08 -3.33 -14.59
C LYS A 48 -5.93 -4.08 -15.91
N ASP A 49 -4.79 -4.73 -16.10
CA ASP A 49 -4.51 -5.53 -17.30
C ASP A 49 -5.03 -6.97 -17.20
N ALA A 50 -5.65 -7.35 -16.09
CA ALA A 50 -6.25 -8.67 -15.95
C ALA A 50 -7.62 -8.69 -16.67
N GLU A 51 -7.72 -9.49 -17.72
CA GLU A 51 -8.91 -9.64 -18.57
C GLU A 51 -10.18 -10.07 -17.81
N ASP A 52 -10.02 -10.58 -16.58
CA ASP A 52 -11.09 -11.20 -15.79
C ASP A 52 -11.73 -10.29 -14.73
N ILE A 53 -11.32 -9.00 -14.62
CA ILE A 53 -11.95 -8.10 -13.66
C ILE A 53 -13.21 -7.51 -14.27
N THR A 54 -14.34 -8.08 -13.88
CA THR A 54 -15.64 -7.50 -14.20
C THR A 54 -15.85 -6.22 -13.41
N GLN A 55 -15.64 -5.08 -14.07
CA GLN A 55 -15.83 -3.74 -13.50
C GLN A 55 -17.27 -3.50 -13.05
N ASP A 56 -18.22 -4.29 -13.57
CA ASP A 56 -19.64 -4.26 -13.22
C ASP A 56 -19.97 -4.92 -11.88
N GLN A 57 -19.03 -5.58 -11.22
CA GLN A 57 -19.26 -6.19 -9.92
C GLN A 57 -19.53 -5.14 -8.85
N MET A 58 -20.50 -5.46 -7.99
CA MET A 58 -20.82 -4.67 -6.80
C MET A 58 -20.29 -5.37 -5.54
N ILE A 59 -19.79 -4.60 -4.58
CA ILE A 59 -19.38 -5.13 -3.27
C ILE A 59 -20.63 -5.50 -2.47
N LEU A 60 -21.60 -4.58 -2.41
CA LEU A 60 -22.89 -4.76 -1.74
C LEU A 60 -24.01 -4.32 -2.67
N GLN A 61 -24.98 -5.19 -2.86
CA GLN A 61 -26.19 -4.93 -3.62
C GLN A 61 -27.38 -4.92 -2.67
N SER A 62 -28.21 -3.88 -2.72
CA SER A 62 -29.45 -3.79 -1.96
C SER A 62 -30.54 -4.65 -2.63
N VAL A 63 -31.07 -5.62 -1.90
CA VAL A 63 -32.16 -6.49 -2.36
C VAL A 63 -33.23 -6.51 -1.26
N ASN A 64 -34.31 -5.79 -1.47
CA ASN A 64 -35.39 -5.62 -0.47
C ASN A 64 -34.82 -5.16 0.90
N ASP A 65 -35.07 -5.93 1.96
CA ASP A 65 -34.62 -5.68 3.33
C ASP A 65 -33.24 -6.25 3.65
N THR A 66 -32.50 -6.68 2.62
CA THR A 66 -31.20 -7.31 2.77
C THR A 66 -30.15 -6.66 1.89
N PHE A 67 -28.87 -6.86 2.26
CA PHE A 67 -27.75 -6.63 1.38
C PHE A 67 -27.17 -7.97 0.95
N ARG A 68 -26.92 -8.10 -0.34
CA ARG A 68 -26.20 -9.23 -0.93
C ARG A 68 -24.78 -8.82 -1.23
N THR A 69 -23.81 -9.63 -0.79
CA THR A 69 -22.41 -9.45 -1.16
C THR A 69 -22.13 -10.03 -2.54
N GLY A 70 -21.32 -9.33 -3.30
CA GLY A 70 -20.81 -9.84 -4.56
C GLY A 70 -19.78 -10.97 -4.38
N ASN A 71 -19.21 -11.39 -5.49
CA ASN A 71 -18.14 -12.41 -5.50
C ASN A 71 -16.76 -11.73 -5.24
N VAL A 72 -16.68 -10.96 -4.17
CA VAL A 72 -15.53 -10.16 -3.78
C VAL A 72 -15.15 -10.50 -2.35
N MET A 73 -13.86 -10.72 -2.12
CA MET A 73 -13.27 -10.95 -0.80
C MET A 73 -12.26 -9.85 -0.48
N GLY A 74 -12.19 -9.47 0.78
CA GLY A 74 -11.24 -8.47 1.23
C GLY A 74 -11.77 -7.64 2.38
N PHE A 75 -11.21 -6.44 2.52
CA PHE A 75 -11.61 -5.52 3.58
C PHE A 75 -11.65 -4.10 3.02
N ILE A 76 -12.62 -3.35 3.50
CA ILE A 76 -12.78 -1.94 3.18
C ILE A 76 -13.10 -1.17 4.45
N GLY A 77 -12.64 0.08 4.53
CA GLY A 77 -12.87 0.91 5.69
C GLY A 77 -13.05 2.38 5.37
N CYS A 78 -13.84 3.06 6.20
CA CYS A 78 -14.05 4.50 6.14
C CYS A 78 -14.12 5.05 7.57
N GLY A 79 -13.19 5.94 7.93
CA GLY A 79 -13.09 6.45 9.29
C GLY A 79 -12.87 5.33 10.30
N GLU A 80 -13.79 5.16 11.24
CA GLU A 80 -13.75 4.09 12.24
C GLU A 80 -14.52 2.83 11.85
N GLU A 81 -15.21 2.86 10.71
CA GLU A 81 -16.02 1.75 10.23
C GLU A 81 -15.20 0.83 9.33
N ARG A 82 -15.35 -0.49 9.53
CA ARG A 82 -14.63 -1.54 8.79
C ARG A 82 -15.60 -2.64 8.38
N LEU A 83 -15.48 -3.07 7.13
CA LEU A 83 -16.17 -4.23 6.58
C LEU A 83 -15.11 -5.25 6.13
N ILE A 84 -15.25 -6.49 6.61
CA ILE A 84 -14.45 -7.63 6.15
C ILE A 84 -15.39 -8.60 5.44
N ILE A 85 -15.07 -8.93 4.21
CA ILE A 85 -15.76 -9.94 3.44
C ILE A 85 -14.85 -11.16 3.39
N GLU A 86 -15.20 -12.17 4.16
CA GLU A 86 -14.48 -13.44 4.25
C GLU A 86 -14.97 -14.39 3.14
N SER A 87 -14.12 -15.35 2.77
CA SER A 87 -14.55 -16.42 1.86
C SER A 87 -15.71 -17.21 2.45
N ARG A 88 -16.66 -17.60 1.61
CA ARG A 88 -17.73 -18.57 1.99
C ARG A 88 -17.16 -19.90 2.50
N PHE A 89 -15.93 -20.22 2.12
CA PHE A 89 -15.22 -21.43 2.53
C PHE A 89 -14.44 -21.23 3.85
N CYS A 90 -14.50 -20.04 4.45
CA CYS A 90 -13.89 -19.78 5.74
C CYS A 90 -14.56 -20.63 6.82
N GLY A 91 -13.76 -21.45 7.53
CA GLY A 91 -14.16 -22.28 8.65
C GLY A 91 -13.35 -21.91 9.90
N ASN A 92 -13.98 -21.94 11.09
CA ASN A 92 -13.32 -21.74 12.38
C ASN A 92 -12.45 -20.46 12.52
N GLY A 93 -12.73 -19.41 11.73
CA GLY A 93 -11.99 -18.14 11.79
C GLY A 93 -10.71 -18.09 10.95
N GLU A 94 -10.39 -19.15 10.24
CA GLU A 94 -9.23 -19.25 9.34
C GLU A 94 -9.71 -19.31 7.88
N ASP A 95 -9.22 -18.39 7.06
CA ASP A 95 -9.55 -18.31 5.64
C ASP A 95 -8.42 -18.91 4.79
N TYR A 96 -8.32 -20.23 4.82
CA TYR A 96 -7.33 -20.98 4.03
C TYR A 96 -7.52 -20.79 2.52
N PHE A 97 -8.75 -20.59 2.08
CA PHE A 97 -9.03 -20.37 0.67
C PHE A 97 -8.48 -19.03 0.18
N PHE A 98 -8.64 -18.00 0.97
CA PHE A 98 -8.06 -16.68 0.66
C PHE A 98 -6.53 -16.74 0.67
N GLN A 99 -5.93 -17.44 1.62
CA GLN A 99 -4.48 -17.69 1.63
C GLN A 99 -4.03 -18.43 0.36
N TYR A 100 -4.72 -19.50 -0.01
CA TYR A 100 -4.42 -20.24 -1.23
C TYR A 100 -4.50 -19.37 -2.49
N LEU A 101 -5.51 -18.51 -2.60
CA LEU A 101 -5.64 -17.58 -3.73
C LEU A 101 -4.48 -16.59 -3.76
N LEU A 102 -4.11 -16.03 -2.61
CA LEU A 102 -2.96 -15.11 -2.53
C LEU A 102 -1.66 -15.80 -2.94
N ASP A 103 -1.43 -17.01 -2.48
CA ASP A 103 -0.25 -17.79 -2.86
C ASP A 103 -0.19 -18.04 -4.37
N LYS A 104 -1.34 -18.33 -4.99
CA LYS A 104 -1.43 -18.56 -6.43
C LYS A 104 -1.30 -17.30 -7.26
N VAL A 105 -1.98 -16.23 -6.89
CA VAL A 105 -1.97 -14.96 -7.63
C VAL A 105 -0.62 -14.26 -7.51
N LEU A 106 0.00 -14.31 -6.32
CA LEU A 106 1.26 -13.64 -6.05
C LEU A 106 2.49 -14.50 -6.37
N ASP A 107 2.28 -15.77 -6.76
CA ASP A 107 3.34 -16.74 -7.03
C ASP A 107 4.39 -16.81 -5.89
N PHE A 108 3.92 -16.73 -4.64
CA PHE A 108 4.72 -16.89 -3.43
C PHE A 108 4.62 -18.33 -2.93
N PRO A 109 5.70 -19.08 -2.91
CA PRO A 109 5.70 -20.40 -2.32
C PRO A 109 5.57 -20.30 -0.79
N ASN A 110 4.53 -20.93 -0.26
CA ASN A 110 4.35 -21.21 1.17
C ASN A 110 4.42 -19.99 2.11
N VAL A 111 3.48 -19.08 1.98
CA VAL A 111 3.19 -18.13 3.05
C VAL A 111 2.25 -18.80 4.07
N VAL A 112 2.72 -19.90 4.61
CA VAL A 112 2.05 -20.56 5.72
C VAL A 112 2.41 -19.80 6.99
N ASN A 113 1.39 -19.46 7.77
CA ASN A 113 1.42 -18.84 9.09
C ASN A 113 1.63 -17.31 9.15
N LEU A 114 0.65 -16.58 8.61
CA LEU A 114 0.32 -15.22 9.06
C LEU A 114 -0.37 -15.22 10.45
N GLU A 115 -0.46 -16.37 11.07
CA GLU A 115 -1.34 -16.62 12.23
C GLU A 115 -0.73 -16.32 13.60
N SER A 116 0.54 -15.98 13.68
CA SER A 116 1.18 -15.88 15.00
C SER A 116 0.83 -14.65 15.83
N ASP A 117 0.00 -13.71 15.32
CA ASP A 117 -0.43 -12.56 16.13
C ASP A 117 -1.94 -12.33 16.05
N ALA A 118 -2.59 -12.51 17.19
CA ALA A 118 -4.04 -12.60 17.43
C ALA A 118 -4.84 -11.30 17.18
N ASN A 119 -4.27 -10.24 16.61
CA ASN A 119 -4.95 -8.97 16.39
C ASN A 119 -5.39 -8.80 14.92
N GLN A 120 -6.69 -8.57 14.71
CA GLN A 120 -7.30 -8.37 13.38
C GLN A 120 -6.67 -7.23 12.57
N ASN A 121 -6.10 -6.22 13.23
CA ASN A 121 -5.35 -5.15 12.56
C ASN A 121 -4.06 -5.65 11.90
N ASN A 122 -3.48 -6.73 12.39
CA ASN A 122 -2.26 -7.32 11.85
C ASN A 122 -2.49 -8.08 10.54
N ARG A 123 -3.69 -8.65 10.32
CA ARG A 123 -4.00 -9.34 9.05
C ARG A 123 -3.99 -8.38 7.86
N LEU A 124 -4.62 -7.21 8.00
CA LEU A 124 -4.58 -6.16 6.99
C LEU A 124 -3.15 -5.68 6.72
N PHE A 125 -2.42 -5.42 7.80
CA PHE A 125 -1.05 -4.96 7.72
C PHE A 125 -0.14 -6.01 7.05
N ASN A 126 -0.27 -7.26 7.43
CA ASN A 126 0.47 -8.35 6.82
C ASN A 126 0.16 -8.49 5.32
N PHE A 127 -1.11 -8.34 4.93
CA PHE A 127 -1.50 -8.32 3.52
C PHE A 127 -0.82 -7.19 2.73
N LEU A 128 -0.79 -5.98 3.29
CA LEU A 128 -0.08 -4.85 2.67
C LEU A 128 1.42 -5.12 2.54
N LEU A 129 2.04 -5.80 3.50
CA LEU A 129 3.44 -6.20 3.42
C LEU A 129 3.71 -7.17 2.27
N PHE A 130 2.76 -8.03 1.91
CA PHE A 130 2.87 -8.91 0.74
C PHE A 130 2.73 -8.16 -0.57
N LEU A 131 1.83 -7.21 -0.63
CA LEU A 131 1.60 -6.41 -1.83
C LEU A 131 2.76 -5.46 -2.12
N PHE A 132 3.41 -4.94 -1.07
CA PHE A 132 4.46 -3.94 -1.20
C PHE A 132 5.58 -4.32 -2.18
N PRO A 133 6.19 -5.53 -2.13
CA PRO A 133 7.24 -5.91 -3.08
C PRO A 133 6.77 -5.94 -4.54
N GLN A 134 5.54 -6.35 -4.79
CA GLN A 134 4.97 -6.39 -6.14
C GLN A 134 4.82 -4.99 -6.72
N TYR A 135 4.25 -4.06 -5.93
CA TYR A 135 4.12 -2.67 -6.33
C TYR A 135 5.46 -1.97 -6.46
N LEU A 136 6.39 -2.24 -5.54
CA LEU A 136 7.73 -1.71 -5.61
C LEU A 136 8.43 -2.17 -6.90
N LYS A 137 8.36 -3.46 -7.22
CA LYS A 137 8.93 -4.01 -8.45
C LYS A 137 8.31 -3.37 -9.70
N ALA A 138 7.00 -3.22 -9.75
CA ALA A 138 6.30 -2.56 -10.85
C ALA A 138 6.72 -1.08 -10.98
N ALA A 139 6.77 -0.35 -9.87
CA ALA A 139 7.20 1.05 -9.85
C ALA A 139 8.65 1.23 -10.32
N MET A 140 9.53 0.30 -9.93
CA MET A 140 10.96 0.37 -10.26
C MET A 140 11.31 -0.07 -11.68
N ARG A 141 10.37 -0.63 -12.46
CA ARG A 141 10.60 -0.92 -13.89
C ARG A 141 11.02 0.30 -14.71
N LYS A 142 10.64 1.49 -14.28
CA LYS A 142 11.02 2.79 -14.89
C LYS A 142 12.31 3.38 -14.28
N GLY A 143 12.99 2.64 -13.40
CA GLY A 143 14.15 3.08 -12.63
C GLY A 143 13.76 3.80 -11.33
N LEU A 144 14.79 4.23 -10.59
CA LEU A 144 14.61 4.92 -9.31
C LEU A 144 14.02 6.31 -9.50
N PHE A 145 13.08 6.67 -8.64
CA PHE A 145 12.49 8.01 -8.66
C PHE A 145 13.54 9.06 -8.26
N LYS A 146 13.77 10.00 -9.15
CA LYS A 146 14.68 11.13 -8.93
C LYS A 146 13.90 12.45 -8.86
N LYS A 147 14.38 13.35 -8.03
CA LYS A 147 13.82 14.68 -7.87
C LYS A 147 14.96 15.71 -7.81
N TYR A 148 14.70 16.92 -8.30
CA TYR A 148 15.63 18.03 -8.08
C TYR A 148 15.59 18.44 -6.62
N ILE A 149 16.74 18.30 -5.94
CA ILE A 149 16.97 18.74 -4.57
C ILE A 149 18.00 19.86 -4.55
N ARG A 150 17.92 20.74 -3.56
CA ARG A 150 18.90 21.79 -3.36
C ARG A 150 19.96 21.33 -2.36
N CYS A 151 21.13 21.00 -2.86
CA CYS A 151 22.29 20.63 -2.04
C CYS A 151 23.10 21.86 -1.68
N ARG A 152 23.69 21.87 -0.48
CA ARG A 152 24.50 22.96 0.05
C ARG A 152 25.93 22.47 0.24
N TYR A 153 26.86 23.15 -0.41
CA TYR A 153 28.28 22.81 -0.39
C TYR A 153 29.14 23.94 0.20
N ASN A 154 30.33 23.60 0.66
CA ASN A 154 31.34 24.52 1.12
C ASN A 154 32.73 23.98 0.74
N ASP A 155 33.14 24.24 -0.49
CA ASP A 155 34.41 23.77 -1.05
C ASP A 155 35.02 24.82 -2.02
N GLY A 156 36.21 24.53 -2.53
CA GLY A 156 36.93 25.46 -3.44
C GLY A 156 36.41 25.40 -4.89
N ASN A 157 35.53 24.45 -5.25
CA ASN A 157 35.04 24.29 -6.62
C ASN A 157 33.56 24.65 -6.74
N VAL A 158 33.30 25.94 -6.89
CA VAL A 158 31.92 26.49 -6.93
C VAL A 158 31.19 26.08 -8.20
N LYS A 159 30.11 25.31 -8.05
CA LYS A 159 29.27 24.81 -9.15
C LYS A 159 27.85 25.36 -9.17
N GLY A 160 27.49 26.23 -8.25
CA GLY A 160 26.14 26.75 -8.10
C GLY A 160 26.08 28.20 -7.60
N THR A 161 24.93 28.58 -7.07
CA THR A 161 24.68 29.90 -6.55
C THR A 161 25.38 30.10 -5.20
N ILE A 162 26.22 31.14 -5.07
CA ILE A 162 26.91 31.46 -3.82
C ILE A 162 25.87 31.88 -2.77
N ASP A 163 25.96 31.29 -1.60
CA ASP A 163 25.18 31.64 -0.41
C ASP A 163 26.02 32.59 0.45
N VAL A 164 25.90 33.91 0.18
CA VAL A 164 26.72 34.93 0.78
C VAL A 164 26.63 34.92 2.30
N ALA A 165 25.44 34.80 2.85
CA ALA A 165 25.24 34.79 4.30
C ALA A 165 26.01 33.65 4.97
N ARG A 166 25.84 32.44 4.43
CA ARG A 166 26.52 31.26 4.93
C ARG A 166 28.02 31.27 4.65
N HIS A 167 28.45 31.92 3.55
CA HIS A 167 29.86 32.09 3.24
C HIS A 167 30.55 32.97 4.27
N ILE A 168 29.95 34.11 4.62
CA ILE A 168 30.48 35.00 5.65
C ILE A 168 30.53 34.30 7.01
N GLU A 169 29.48 33.57 7.37
CA GLU A 169 29.40 32.84 8.63
C GLU A 169 30.48 31.75 8.76
N LYS A 170 30.72 30.99 7.68
CA LYS A 170 31.59 29.79 7.74
C LYS A 170 33.05 30.06 7.30
N ASN A 171 33.26 31.03 6.46
CA ASN A 171 34.55 31.25 5.79
C ASN A 171 35.17 32.64 6.08
N THR A 172 34.91 33.20 7.24
CA THR A 172 35.55 34.39 7.70
C THR A 172 36.42 34.08 8.91
N PRO A 173 37.78 34.17 8.82
CA PRO A 173 38.58 34.58 7.64
C PRO A 173 38.53 33.53 6.50
N PHE A 174 38.78 34.01 5.27
CA PHE A 174 38.71 33.15 4.09
C PHE A 174 39.75 32.03 4.09
N THR A 175 39.26 30.76 3.94
CA THR A 175 40.09 29.57 4.00
C THR A 175 40.24 28.86 2.64
N GLY A 176 39.86 29.50 1.54
CA GLY A 176 39.86 28.92 0.21
C GLY A 176 38.53 28.22 -0.19
N ASN A 177 37.59 28.09 0.74
CA ASN A 177 36.27 27.47 0.49
C ASN A 177 35.21 28.54 0.29
N VAL A 178 34.24 28.23 -0.56
CA VAL A 178 33.06 29.07 -0.83
C VAL A 178 31.78 28.31 -0.54
N ALA A 179 30.90 28.92 0.24
CA ALA A 179 29.59 28.33 0.50
C ALA A 179 28.63 28.61 -0.66
N TYR A 180 28.14 27.58 -1.30
CA TYR A 180 27.22 27.69 -2.42
C TYR A 180 26.10 26.62 -2.35
N SER A 181 25.09 26.78 -3.17
CA SER A 181 24.03 25.81 -3.32
C SER A 181 23.81 25.46 -4.79
N GLN A 182 23.57 24.16 -5.05
CA GLN A 182 23.36 23.64 -6.38
C GLN A 182 22.07 22.81 -6.38
N ARG A 183 21.36 22.79 -7.52
CA ARG A 183 20.26 21.86 -7.74
C ARG A 183 20.81 20.59 -8.40
N GLU A 184 20.52 19.44 -7.77
CA GLU A 184 20.94 18.15 -8.26
C GLU A 184 19.73 17.26 -8.49
N PHE A 185 19.78 16.51 -9.59
CA PHE A 185 18.76 15.50 -9.89
C PHE A 185 19.16 14.20 -9.20
N SER A 186 18.62 13.98 -7.98
CA SER A 186 19.05 12.92 -7.10
C SER A 186 17.89 12.00 -6.72
N TYR A 187 18.22 10.74 -6.48
CA TYR A 187 17.33 9.78 -5.85
C TYR A 187 17.33 9.90 -4.31
N ASP A 188 18.22 10.68 -3.74
CA ASP A 188 18.22 11.01 -2.30
C ASP A 188 17.10 12.02 -2.01
N ASN A 189 15.89 11.50 -1.88
CA ASN A 189 14.69 12.29 -1.64
C ASN A 189 13.77 11.55 -0.67
N SER A 190 12.83 12.28 -0.06
CA SER A 190 11.94 11.77 0.98
C SER A 190 11.11 10.54 0.58
N LEU A 191 10.75 10.41 -0.71
CA LEU A 191 10.01 9.24 -1.19
C LEU A 191 10.90 7.99 -1.19
N MET A 192 12.12 8.10 -1.72
CA MET A 192 13.06 6.99 -1.75
C MET A 192 13.55 6.62 -0.35
N GLU A 193 13.69 7.60 0.53
CA GLU A 193 13.96 7.38 1.95
C GLU A 193 12.83 6.58 2.62
N LEU A 194 11.57 6.93 2.37
CA LEU A 194 10.41 6.16 2.87
C LEU A 194 10.42 4.72 2.36
N VAL A 195 10.67 4.50 1.07
CA VAL A 195 10.78 3.17 0.47
C VAL A 195 11.89 2.36 1.17
N ARG A 196 13.06 2.94 1.37
CA ARG A 196 14.20 2.33 2.05
C ARG A 196 13.86 1.94 3.49
N HIS A 197 13.24 2.85 4.25
CA HIS A 197 12.78 2.55 5.61
C HIS A 197 11.74 1.43 5.64
N THR A 198 10.83 1.40 4.67
CA THR A 198 9.84 0.32 4.56
C THR A 198 10.51 -1.04 4.29
N ILE A 199 11.49 -1.08 3.39
CA ILE A 199 12.27 -2.30 3.13
C ILE A 199 12.98 -2.78 4.39
N GLU A 200 13.67 -1.88 5.10
CA GLU A 200 14.37 -2.23 6.34
C GLU A 200 13.39 -2.68 7.45
N PHE A 201 12.22 -2.06 7.52
CA PHE A 201 11.17 -2.49 8.44
C PHE A 201 10.70 -3.92 8.12
N ILE A 202 10.46 -4.23 6.85
CA ILE A 202 10.04 -5.57 6.42
C ILE A 202 11.14 -6.61 6.71
N LYS A 203 12.40 -6.31 6.46
CA LYS A 203 13.55 -7.20 6.75
C LYS A 203 13.61 -7.66 8.21
N ARG A 204 13.19 -6.79 9.14
CA ARG A 204 13.19 -7.10 10.58
C ARG A 204 12.08 -8.08 10.99
N LYS A 205 11.10 -8.35 10.12
CA LYS A 205 10.05 -9.33 10.40
C LYS A 205 10.55 -10.76 10.14
N PRO A 206 10.06 -11.77 10.92
CA PRO A 206 10.53 -13.16 10.77
C PRO A 206 10.39 -13.71 9.35
N TYR A 207 9.39 -13.25 8.60
CA TYR A 207 9.10 -13.64 7.22
C TYR A 207 9.63 -12.64 6.18
N GLY A 208 10.24 -11.54 6.61
CA GLY A 208 10.60 -10.40 5.75
C GLY A 208 11.57 -10.76 4.64
N ASN A 209 12.57 -11.57 4.94
CA ASN A 209 13.53 -12.01 3.93
C ASN A 209 12.88 -12.84 2.81
N LYS A 210 11.88 -13.68 3.13
CA LYS A 210 11.15 -14.47 2.12
C LYS A 210 10.31 -13.58 1.20
N ILE A 211 9.68 -12.54 1.76
CA ILE A 211 8.87 -11.57 1.01
C ILE A 211 9.74 -10.74 0.06
N LEU A 212 10.93 -10.35 0.50
CA LEU A 212 11.84 -9.46 -0.25
C LEU A 212 12.77 -10.18 -1.22
N VAL A 213 12.81 -11.52 -1.25
CA VAL A 213 13.72 -12.27 -2.14
C VAL A 213 13.62 -11.80 -3.60
N LYS A 214 12.40 -11.55 -4.10
CA LYS A 214 12.17 -11.09 -5.48
C LYS A 214 12.51 -9.60 -5.72
N VAL A 215 12.73 -8.82 -4.67
CA VAL A 215 13.03 -7.37 -4.75
C VAL A 215 14.48 -7.08 -4.40
N LYS A 216 15.13 -8.02 -3.67
CA LYS A 216 16.44 -7.85 -3.09
C LYS A 216 17.53 -7.58 -4.13
N ASP A 217 17.42 -8.21 -5.28
CA ASP A 217 18.43 -8.10 -6.34
C ASP A 217 18.32 -6.80 -7.15
N GLU A 218 17.17 -6.12 -7.10
CA GLU A 218 16.90 -4.89 -7.84
C GLU A 218 17.04 -3.62 -6.98
N CYS A 219 17.07 -3.76 -5.65
CA CYS A 219 17.08 -2.65 -4.69
C CYS A 219 18.32 -2.60 -3.79
N LEU A 220 19.33 -3.44 -4.07
CA LEU A 220 20.60 -3.42 -3.35
C LEU A 220 21.51 -2.32 -3.92
N TRP A 221 21.41 -1.14 -3.31
CA TRP A 221 22.34 0.00 -3.49
C TRP A 221 22.36 0.86 -2.22
#